data_03d50adf7572759274905483944b5862
#
_entry.id   03d50adf7572759274905483944b5862
#
_cell.length_a   1.000
_cell.length_b   1.000
_cell.length_c   1.000
_cell.angle_alpha   90.00
_cell.angle_beta   90.00
_cell.angle_gamma   90.00
#
_symmetry.space_group_name_H-M   'P 1'
#
loop_
_entity.id
_entity.type
_entity.pdbx_description
1 polymer ?
#
loop_
_entity_poly.entity_id
_entity_poly.type
_entity_poly.pdbx_seq_one_letter_code
_entity_poly.pdbx_strand_id
1 'polypeptide(L)'
;MAVAEAPGPATGQGMDSAAGIVVVGRGLIGAAAARHLAAAGHGVTLIGPDEPEDRAAFAGPFASHHDEGRITRALDADPFWSRVSRASIARYAEIAAASGIGFFTEAGAVIAGPAESAAMRAVAATTEAEGLRADRLSGVGLLMRLRSLRFPEGTLAFHERRGAGHISPRRLVAAQTEAARRAGARVITAPVRRLAEEAGGVVLETDAGPLRAERVLVAAGAWSGALLPALPPLTVQARTVALFPLDAAEAARLASLPSLVIYEADGRDCYVLPPIRYPDGQVRLKIGGDPADRPLTGVAEIDGWFRTRGSAEVGAHLAERIARLIPDFRPLGMETAACVTTFTPRDRPLIARLTDRIAVATAGCGRGAKCSDELGRLGASALLGRPEAELAGLGA
;
A
#
# COMPACT_ATOMS: atom_id res chain seq x y z
N MET A 1 -57.62 -9.03 30.84
CA MET A 1 -56.72 -9.14 29.69
C MET A 1 -56.06 -7.77 29.52
N ALA A 2 -54.82 -7.65 29.97
CA ALA A 2 -54.06 -6.42 29.83
C ALA A 2 -53.20 -6.53 28.54
N VAL A 3 -53.36 -5.58 27.62
CA VAL A 3 -52.63 -5.48 26.40
C VAL A 3 -51.27 -4.88 26.77
N ALA A 4 -50.18 -5.63 26.49
CA ALA A 4 -48.81 -5.16 26.66
C ALA A 4 -48.46 -4.19 25.53
N GLU A 5 -48.08 -2.96 25.86
CA GLU A 5 -47.51 -1.98 24.93
C GLU A 5 -46.14 -2.45 24.44
N ALA A 6 -45.94 -2.35 23.10
CA ALA A 6 -44.66 -2.61 22.45
C ALA A 6 -43.65 -1.51 22.83
N PRO A 7 -42.37 -1.83 23.03
CA PRO A 7 -41.36 -0.81 23.30
C PRO A 7 -41.15 0.07 22.05
N GLY A 8 -41.22 1.39 22.27
CA GLY A 8 -40.95 2.41 21.27
C GLY A 8 -39.50 2.34 20.72
N PRO A 9 -39.22 2.96 19.55
CA PRO A 9 -37.89 2.92 18.94
C PRO A 9 -36.88 3.58 19.84
N ALA A 10 -35.73 2.90 20.03
CA ALA A 10 -34.60 3.42 20.79
C ALA A 10 -34.14 4.76 20.20
N THR A 11 -34.37 5.81 20.95
CA THR A 11 -33.86 7.15 20.68
C THR A 11 -32.35 7.11 20.57
N GLY A 12 -31.82 7.65 19.46
CA GLY A 12 -30.42 7.69 19.13
C GLY A 12 -29.55 8.17 20.29
N GLN A 13 -28.58 7.36 20.68
CA GLN A 13 -27.50 7.81 21.55
C GLN A 13 -26.76 8.92 20.83
N GLY A 14 -26.85 10.13 21.34
CA GLY A 14 -26.19 11.31 20.82
C GLY A 14 -24.69 11.09 20.69
N MET A 15 -24.17 11.29 19.46
CA MET A 15 -22.74 11.25 19.13
C MET A 15 -22.06 12.60 19.50
N ASP A 16 -22.26 13.08 20.71
CA ASP A 16 -21.80 14.41 21.17
C ASP A 16 -20.53 14.42 22.03
N SER A 17 -19.80 13.31 22.12
CA SER A 17 -18.44 13.38 22.67
C SER A 17 -17.46 13.58 21.51
N ALA A 18 -16.77 14.73 21.49
CA ALA A 18 -15.68 14.97 20.53
C ALA A 18 -14.70 13.81 20.59
N ALA A 19 -14.49 13.14 19.45
CA ALA A 19 -13.44 12.13 19.35
C ALA A 19 -12.09 12.83 19.53
N GLY A 20 -11.16 12.28 20.33
CA GLY A 20 -9.84 12.88 20.53
C GLY A 20 -9.12 13.04 19.18
N ILE A 21 -8.74 11.92 18.57
CA ILE A 21 -8.08 11.89 17.24
C ILE A 21 -8.93 11.08 16.25
N VAL A 22 -9.15 11.65 15.07
CA VAL A 22 -9.75 10.91 13.95
C VAL A 22 -8.69 10.69 12.86
N VAL A 23 -8.52 9.44 12.44
CA VAL A 23 -7.72 9.07 11.27
C VAL A 23 -8.66 8.78 10.12
N VAL A 24 -8.59 9.60 9.06
CA VAL A 24 -9.41 9.50 7.85
C VAL A 24 -8.68 8.67 6.80
N GLY A 25 -9.24 7.53 6.44
CA GLY A 25 -8.69 6.58 5.48
C GLY A 25 -8.26 5.28 6.14
N ARG A 26 -9.05 4.20 5.92
CA ARG A 26 -8.78 2.84 6.41
C ARG A 26 -7.88 2.04 5.47
N GLY A 27 -6.96 2.74 4.77
CA GLY A 27 -5.93 2.12 3.93
C GLY A 27 -4.68 1.77 4.73
N LEU A 28 -3.61 1.41 3.99
CA LEU A 28 -2.35 0.94 4.57
C LEU A 28 -1.73 1.95 5.56
N ILE A 29 -1.65 3.23 5.18
CA ILE A 29 -1.04 4.28 6.03
C ILE A 29 -1.95 4.64 7.21
N GLY A 30 -3.26 4.81 6.96
CA GLY A 30 -4.19 5.24 8.01
C GLY A 30 -4.41 4.17 9.09
N ALA A 31 -4.53 2.89 8.70
CA ALA A 31 -4.65 1.79 9.67
C ALA A 31 -3.38 1.68 10.55
N ALA A 32 -2.20 1.86 9.96
CA ALA A 32 -0.94 1.89 10.70
C ALA A 32 -0.88 3.10 11.67
N ALA A 33 -1.24 4.30 11.20
CA ALA A 33 -1.28 5.49 12.05
C ALA A 33 -2.23 5.32 13.24
N ALA A 34 -3.43 4.76 13.00
CA ALA A 34 -4.40 4.49 14.06
C ALA A 34 -3.84 3.50 15.09
N ARG A 35 -3.13 2.42 14.66
CA ARG A 35 -2.47 1.50 15.58
C ARG A 35 -1.41 2.21 16.42
N HIS A 36 -0.54 3.02 15.80
CA HIS A 36 0.51 3.73 16.54
C HIS A 36 -0.05 4.73 17.55
N LEU A 37 -1.09 5.48 17.18
CA LEU A 37 -1.76 6.42 18.07
C LEU A 37 -2.47 5.72 19.23
N ALA A 38 -3.23 4.65 18.95
CA ALA A 38 -3.95 3.90 19.98
C ALA A 38 -2.98 3.20 20.94
N ALA A 39 -1.91 2.57 20.44
CA ALA A 39 -0.86 1.96 21.24
C ALA A 39 -0.12 2.98 22.14
N ALA A 40 -0.08 4.26 21.74
CA ALA A 40 0.44 5.36 22.54
C ALA A 40 -0.59 5.92 23.57
N GLY A 41 -1.78 5.30 23.71
CA GLY A 41 -2.80 5.67 24.69
C GLY A 41 -3.73 6.80 24.27
N HIS A 42 -3.73 7.21 23.00
CA HIS A 42 -4.66 8.22 22.50
C HIS A 42 -6.04 7.62 22.21
N GLY A 43 -7.10 8.38 22.47
CA GLY A 43 -8.47 8.07 22.01
C GLY A 43 -8.55 8.26 20.49
N VAL A 44 -8.65 7.15 19.72
CA VAL A 44 -8.57 7.15 18.26
C VAL A 44 -9.85 6.62 17.63
N THR A 45 -10.34 7.32 16.62
CA THR A 45 -11.35 6.81 15.69
C THR A 45 -10.72 6.68 14.30
N LEU A 46 -10.71 5.46 13.76
CA LEU A 46 -10.30 5.16 12.37
C LEU A 46 -11.55 5.10 11.50
N ILE A 47 -11.66 5.96 10.48
CA ILE A 47 -12.83 6.03 9.61
C ILE A 47 -12.47 5.90 8.13
N GLY A 48 -13.26 5.12 7.40
CA GLY A 48 -13.15 4.93 5.95
C GLY A 48 -13.99 3.74 5.48
N PRO A 49 -14.24 3.60 4.17
CA PRO A 49 -15.00 2.49 3.63
C PRO A 49 -14.25 1.15 3.76
N ASP A 50 -15.00 0.06 3.71
CA ASP A 50 -14.46 -1.28 3.51
C ASP A 50 -14.19 -1.58 2.03
N GLU A 51 -13.58 -2.74 1.74
CA GLU A 51 -13.50 -3.26 0.39
C GLU A 51 -14.91 -3.57 -0.13
N PRO A 52 -15.31 -3.04 -1.30
CA PRO A 52 -16.62 -3.31 -1.83
C PRO A 52 -16.75 -4.75 -2.33
N GLU A 53 -17.88 -5.41 -2.05
CA GLU A 53 -18.21 -6.72 -2.60
C GLU A 53 -18.42 -6.64 -4.12
N ASP A 54 -19.14 -5.63 -4.58
CA ASP A 54 -19.30 -5.31 -6.00
C ASP A 54 -18.58 -3.99 -6.35
N ARG A 55 -17.43 -4.11 -7.00
CA ARG A 55 -16.65 -2.97 -7.46
C ARG A 55 -17.38 -2.13 -8.53
N ALA A 56 -18.17 -2.76 -9.38
CA ALA A 56 -18.81 -2.05 -10.48
C ALA A 56 -19.93 -1.14 -9.98
N ALA A 57 -20.66 -1.56 -8.96
CA ALA A 57 -21.75 -0.80 -8.34
C ALA A 57 -21.27 0.18 -7.24
N PHE A 58 -20.04 0.05 -6.75
CA PHE A 58 -19.56 0.86 -5.62
C PHE A 58 -19.38 2.33 -6.00
N ALA A 59 -20.01 3.23 -5.24
CA ALA A 59 -19.99 4.67 -5.46
C ALA A 59 -19.02 5.44 -4.54
N GLY A 60 -18.42 4.76 -3.54
CA GLY A 60 -17.51 5.37 -2.58
C GLY A 60 -16.06 5.37 -3.05
N PRO A 61 -15.15 5.96 -2.27
CA PRO A 61 -13.73 5.94 -2.60
C PRO A 61 -13.15 4.53 -2.46
N PHE A 62 -12.38 4.10 -3.46
CA PHE A 62 -11.67 2.84 -3.44
C PHE A 62 -10.35 2.94 -2.66
N ALA A 63 -9.70 1.81 -2.40
CA ALA A 63 -8.37 1.77 -1.83
C ALA A 63 -7.42 0.88 -2.64
N SER A 64 -6.15 1.26 -2.69
CA SER A 64 -5.12 0.53 -3.45
C SER A 64 -4.65 -0.77 -2.78
N HIS A 65 -5.17 -1.11 -1.60
CA HIS A 65 -4.79 -2.32 -0.86
C HIS A 65 -5.68 -3.54 -1.11
N HIS A 66 -6.71 -3.41 -1.93
CA HIS A 66 -7.63 -4.53 -2.26
C HIS A 66 -6.96 -5.54 -3.21
N ASP A 67 -5.95 -6.23 -2.70
CA ASP A 67 -5.11 -7.17 -3.43
C ASP A 67 -4.40 -8.14 -2.44
N GLU A 68 -3.84 -9.27 -2.94
CA GLU A 68 -3.16 -10.28 -2.12
C GLU A 68 -1.64 -10.22 -2.22
N GLY A 69 -1.10 -9.42 -3.10
CA GLY A 69 0.35 -9.38 -3.29
C GLY A 69 0.91 -7.99 -3.48
N ARG A 70 1.84 -7.59 -2.60
CA ARG A 70 2.77 -6.47 -2.78
C ARG A 70 4.15 -6.88 -2.34
N ILE A 71 5.17 -6.47 -3.09
CA ILE A 71 6.56 -6.73 -2.72
C ILE A 71 6.91 -6.00 -1.43
N THR A 72 7.64 -6.67 -0.55
CA THR A 72 8.29 -6.06 0.61
C THR A 72 9.77 -6.40 0.61
N ARG A 73 10.61 -5.40 0.83
CA ARG A 73 12.07 -5.47 0.78
C ARG A 73 12.69 -4.21 1.36
N ALA A 74 13.91 -4.32 1.90
CA ALA A 74 14.74 -3.17 2.27
C ALA A 74 15.54 -2.62 1.07
N LEU A 75 15.92 -3.47 0.12
CA LEU A 75 16.57 -3.06 -1.12
C LEU A 75 15.78 -1.98 -1.85
N ASP A 76 16.43 -0.87 -2.19
CA ASP A 76 15.86 0.21 -3.00
C ASP A 76 17.00 0.99 -3.69
N ALA A 77 16.69 1.72 -4.75
CA ALA A 77 17.63 2.66 -5.36
C ALA A 77 17.81 3.96 -4.52
N ASP A 78 16.93 4.20 -3.56
CA ASP A 78 16.89 5.41 -2.77
C ASP A 78 17.01 5.09 -1.27
N PRO A 79 17.99 5.66 -0.56
CA PRO A 79 18.22 5.39 0.86
C PRO A 79 17.03 5.71 1.77
N PHE A 80 16.25 6.77 1.48
CA PHE A 80 15.06 7.08 2.26
C PHE A 80 14.05 5.92 2.21
N TRP A 81 13.70 5.45 1.00
CA TRP A 81 12.77 4.34 0.83
C TRP A 81 13.30 3.04 1.42
N SER A 82 14.61 2.81 1.38
CA SER A 82 15.26 1.69 2.07
C SER A 82 15.04 1.74 3.58
N ARG A 83 15.35 2.88 4.22
CA ARG A 83 15.20 3.05 5.68
C ARG A 83 13.76 2.90 6.15
N VAL A 84 12.79 3.57 5.52
CA VAL A 84 11.38 3.48 5.92
C VAL A 84 10.78 2.09 5.65
N SER A 85 11.27 1.38 4.63
CA SER A 85 10.90 -0.03 4.39
C SER A 85 11.42 -0.91 5.50
N ARG A 86 12.70 -0.82 5.83
CA ARG A 86 13.35 -1.60 6.90
C ARG A 86 12.69 -1.37 8.25
N ALA A 87 12.36 -0.11 8.58
CA ALA A 87 11.65 0.23 9.80
C ALA A 87 10.25 -0.41 9.85
N SER A 88 9.52 -0.45 8.73
CA SER A 88 8.23 -1.14 8.63
C SER A 88 8.38 -2.65 8.80
N ILE A 89 9.32 -3.27 8.07
CA ILE A 89 9.56 -4.72 8.08
C ILE A 89 9.94 -5.20 9.49
N ALA A 90 10.72 -4.43 10.22
CA ALA A 90 11.14 -4.77 11.58
C ALA A 90 9.97 -4.96 12.55
N ARG A 91 8.80 -4.35 12.27
CA ARG A 91 7.60 -4.45 13.10
C ARG A 91 6.57 -5.48 12.62
N TYR A 92 6.80 -6.18 11.51
CA TYR A 92 5.83 -7.14 10.97
C TYR A 92 5.45 -8.26 11.94
N ALA A 93 6.43 -8.81 12.65
CA ALA A 93 6.18 -9.85 13.64
C ALA A 93 5.36 -9.33 14.84
N GLU A 94 5.64 -8.13 15.32
CA GLU A 94 4.87 -7.45 16.37
C GLU A 94 3.42 -7.21 15.94
N ILE A 95 3.20 -6.68 14.72
CA ILE A 95 1.86 -6.42 14.18
C ILE A 95 1.07 -7.72 14.06
N ALA A 96 1.70 -8.78 13.54
CA ALA A 96 1.07 -10.09 13.41
C ALA A 96 0.70 -10.69 14.79
N ALA A 97 1.59 -10.58 15.77
CA ALA A 97 1.34 -11.04 17.13
C ALA A 97 0.21 -10.25 17.82
N ALA A 98 0.24 -8.92 17.72
CA ALA A 98 -0.77 -8.04 18.32
C ALA A 98 -2.18 -8.25 17.75
N SER A 99 -2.28 -8.60 16.47
CA SER A 99 -3.56 -8.80 15.77
C SER A 99 -4.01 -10.27 15.70
N GLY A 100 -3.08 -11.21 15.75
CA GLY A 100 -3.34 -12.62 15.43
C GLY A 100 -3.47 -12.89 13.92
N ILE A 101 -3.13 -11.91 13.05
CA ILE A 101 -3.29 -12.00 11.59
C ILE A 101 -1.92 -11.99 10.92
N GLY A 102 -1.53 -13.12 10.30
CA GLY A 102 -0.33 -13.20 9.46
C GLY A 102 -0.58 -12.58 8.08
N PHE A 103 0.35 -11.79 7.59
CA PHE A 103 0.24 -11.07 6.31
C PHE A 103 1.52 -11.08 5.49
N PHE A 104 2.64 -11.51 6.04
CA PHE A 104 3.97 -11.53 5.42
C PHE A 104 4.40 -12.94 5.07
N THR A 105 4.96 -13.11 3.87
CA THR A 105 5.61 -14.34 3.41
C THR A 105 7.06 -14.02 3.03
N GLU A 106 8.00 -14.65 3.72
CA GLU A 106 9.44 -14.49 3.46
C GLU A 106 9.87 -15.34 2.27
N ALA A 107 9.61 -14.85 1.06
CA ALA A 107 10.00 -15.49 -0.20
C ALA A 107 11.35 -14.98 -0.74
N GLY A 108 11.95 -14.00 -0.08
CA GLY A 108 13.06 -13.23 -0.62
C GLY A 108 12.60 -12.20 -1.66
N ALA A 109 13.47 -11.25 -1.96
CA ALA A 109 13.25 -10.26 -3.02
C ALA A 109 14.52 -10.03 -3.84
N VAL A 110 14.37 -9.87 -5.14
CA VAL A 110 15.46 -9.59 -6.07
C VAL A 110 15.19 -8.28 -6.80
N ILE A 111 16.21 -7.44 -6.87
CA ILE A 111 16.26 -6.33 -7.83
C ILE A 111 17.28 -6.69 -8.89
N ALA A 112 16.89 -6.67 -10.16
CA ALA A 112 17.75 -7.00 -11.30
C ALA A 112 17.65 -5.94 -12.39
N GLY A 113 18.67 -5.81 -13.21
CA GLY A 113 18.69 -4.90 -14.36
C GLY A 113 20.05 -4.85 -15.02
N PRO A 114 20.22 -4.04 -16.09
CA PRO A 114 21.51 -3.85 -16.74
C PRO A 114 22.54 -3.32 -15.76
N ALA A 115 23.69 -3.97 -15.62
CA ALA A 115 24.70 -3.65 -14.60
C ALA A 115 25.12 -2.18 -14.63
N GLU A 116 25.22 -1.60 -15.82
CA GLU A 116 25.66 -0.22 -16.04
C GLU A 116 24.53 0.82 -16.02
N SER A 117 23.29 0.42 -15.70
CA SER A 117 22.19 1.37 -15.60
C SER A 117 22.31 2.25 -14.36
N ALA A 118 21.79 3.48 -14.43
CA ALA A 118 21.76 4.39 -13.30
C ALA A 118 20.99 3.79 -12.11
N ALA A 119 19.89 3.09 -12.38
CA ALA A 119 19.09 2.43 -11.36
C ALA A 119 19.88 1.37 -10.59
N MET A 120 20.61 0.47 -11.30
CA MET A 120 21.39 -0.58 -10.66
C MET A 120 22.61 -0.03 -9.90
N ARG A 121 23.24 1.05 -10.37
CA ARG A 121 24.29 1.75 -9.62
C ARG A 121 23.73 2.35 -8.33
N ALA A 122 22.55 2.97 -8.40
CA ALA A 122 21.88 3.53 -7.21
C ALA A 122 21.49 2.43 -6.19
N VAL A 123 20.97 1.28 -6.66
CA VAL A 123 20.72 0.11 -5.78
C VAL A 123 22.01 -0.38 -5.12
N ALA A 124 23.11 -0.48 -5.86
CA ALA A 124 24.41 -0.88 -5.31
C ALA A 124 24.89 0.09 -4.22
N ALA A 125 24.87 1.39 -4.53
CA ALA A 125 25.28 2.45 -3.60
C ALA A 125 24.40 2.48 -2.32
N THR A 126 23.08 2.35 -2.47
CA THR A 126 22.17 2.29 -1.31
C THR A 126 22.41 1.02 -0.48
N THR A 127 22.61 -0.12 -1.15
CA THR A 127 22.90 -1.40 -0.47
C THR A 127 24.13 -1.29 0.41
N GLU A 128 25.19 -0.68 -0.09
CA GLU A 128 26.43 -0.44 0.65
C GLU A 128 26.25 0.60 1.77
N ALA A 129 25.69 1.76 1.46
CA ALA A 129 25.54 2.86 2.42
C ALA A 129 24.63 2.50 3.61
N GLU A 130 23.56 1.71 3.36
CA GLU A 130 22.63 1.27 4.41
C GLU A 130 23.03 -0.08 5.04
N GLY A 131 24.14 -0.68 4.63
CA GLY A 131 24.64 -1.96 5.16
C GLY A 131 23.67 -3.11 4.95
N LEU A 132 22.98 -3.16 3.82
CA LEU A 132 21.97 -4.18 3.54
C LEU A 132 22.63 -5.54 3.21
N ARG A 133 22.03 -6.61 3.73
CA ARG A 133 22.48 -7.97 3.44
C ARG A 133 21.81 -8.52 2.19
N ALA A 134 22.49 -8.44 1.06
CA ALA A 134 22.02 -8.97 -0.20
C ALA A 134 23.16 -9.69 -0.96
N ASP A 135 22.82 -10.83 -1.58
CA ASP A 135 23.75 -11.51 -2.49
C ASP A 135 23.82 -10.72 -3.80
N ARG A 136 25.01 -10.37 -4.25
CA ARG A 136 25.24 -9.79 -5.57
C ARG A 136 25.43 -10.94 -6.57
N LEU A 137 24.59 -11.00 -7.61
CA LEU A 137 24.52 -12.09 -8.58
C LEU A 137 24.69 -11.56 -10.00
N SER A 138 25.47 -12.27 -10.82
CA SER A 138 25.61 -12.00 -12.25
C SER A 138 26.02 -13.29 -12.98
N GLY A 139 25.92 -13.32 -14.31
CA GLY A 139 26.36 -14.44 -15.13
C GLY A 139 25.84 -15.79 -14.64
N VAL A 140 26.74 -16.77 -14.50
CA VAL A 140 26.39 -18.14 -14.08
C VAL A 140 25.76 -18.16 -12.67
N GLY A 141 26.23 -17.32 -11.75
CA GLY A 141 25.66 -17.23 -10.39
C GLY A 141 24.18 -16.82 -10.39
N LEU A 142 23.79 -15.90 -11.25
CA LEU A 142 22.41 -15.48 -11.44
C LEU A 142 21.55 -16.64 -12.00
N LEU A 143 22.03 -17.30 -13.04
CA LEU A 143 21.34 -18.44 -13.67
C LEU A 143 21.15 -19.61 -12.69
N MET A 144 22.17 -19.94 -11.90
CA MET A 144 22.10 -21.02 -10.93
C MET A 144 21.16 -20.72 -9.78
N ARG A 145 21.04 -19.46 -9.36
CA ARG A 145 20.17 -19.03 -8.25
C ARG A 145 18.71 -18.88 -8.68
N LEU A 146 18.45 -18.41 -9.90
CA LEU A 146 17.10 -18.08 -10.40
C LEU A 146 16.80 -18.92 -11.66
N ARG A 147 16.90 -20.24 -11.53
CA ARG A 147 16.82 -21.22 -12.65
C ARG A 147 15.54 -21.13 -13.48
N SER A 148 14.44 -20.70 -12.87
CA SER A 148 13.15 -20.57 -13.54
C SER A 148 13.03 -19.26 -14.33
N LEU A 149 14.05 -18.42 -14.33
CA LEU A 149 14.03 -17.10 -14.95
C LEU A 149 15.09 -16.98 -16.06
N ARG A 150 14.81 -16.12 -17.03
CA ARG A 150 15.75 -15.70 -18.08
C ARG A 150 15.98 -14.20 -17.97
N PHE A 151 17.23 -13.84 -17.91
CA PHE A 151 17.67 -12.46 -17.91
C PHE A 151 18.55 -12.17 -19.12
N PRO A 152 18.53 -10.94 -19.68
CA PRO A 152 19.48 -10.51 -20.71
C PRO A 152 20.93 -10.65 -20.22
N GLU A 153 21.83 -10.79 -21.16
CA GLU A 153 23.26 -10.73 -20.86
C GLU A 153 23.65 -9.38 -20.25
N GLY A 154 24.62 -9.34 -19.35
CA GLY A 154 25.00 -8.13 -18.62
C GLY A 154 24.07 -7.77 -17.47
N THR A 155 23.10 -8.62 -17.12
CA THR A 155 22.24 -8.39 -15.95
C THR A 155 23.02 -8.55 -14.64
N LEU A 156 22.91 -7.55 -13.77
CA LEU A 156 23.29 -7.58 -12.36
C LEU A 156 22.02 -7.73 -11.51
N ALA A 157 22.09 -8.51 -10.43
CA ALA A 157 20.99 -8.62 -9.46
C ALA A 157 21.51 -8.54 -8.04
N PHE A 158 20.65 -8.04 -7.15
CA PHE A 158 20.81 -8.07 -5.70
C PHE A 158 19.66 -8.88 -5.11
N HIS A 159 19.98 -9.93 -4.34
CA HIS A 159 19.00 -10.83 -3.75
C HIS A 159 19.01 -10.72 -2.21
N GLU A 160 17.98 -10.10 -1.67
CA GLU A 160 17.69 -10.03 -0.23
C GLU A 160 16.87 -11.26 0.17
N ARG A 161 17.50 -12.20 0.86
CA ARG A 161 16.89 -13.50 1.19
C ARG A 161 16.06 -13.50 2.47
N ARG A 162 16.35 -12.59 3.37
CA ARG A 162 15.71 -12.49 4.69
C ARG A 162 15.06 -11.13 4.87
N GLY A 163 13.93 -11.09 5.60
CA GLY A 163 13.16 -9.89 5.80
C GLY A 163 12.48 -9.36 4.52
N ALA A 164 12.52 -10.12 3.44
CA ALA A 164 12.02 -9.73 2.13
C ALA A 164 11.10 -10.79 1.53
N GLY A 165 10.25 -10.41 0.60
CA GLY A 165 9.27 -11.28 -0.03
C GLY A 165 8.02 -10.52 -0.42
N HIS A 166 6.85 -10.94 0.06
CA HIS A 166 5.61 -10.24 -0.21
C HIS A 166 4.69 -10.16 1.01
N ILE A 167 3.83 -9.17 1.00
CA ILE A 167 2.75 -9.00 1.96
C ILE A 167 1.40 -9.11 1.25
N SER A 168 0.38 -9.64 1.94
CA SER A 168 -1.01 -9.39 1.58
C SER A 168 -1.40 -8.01 2.13
N PRO A 169 -1.63 -7.01 1.27
CA PRO A 169 -2.00 -5.68 1.76
C PRO A 169 -3.39 -5.67 2.41
N ARG A 170 -4.34 -6.51 1.98
CA ARG A 170 -5.62 -6.72 2.68
C ARG A 170 -5.40 -7.16 4.12
N ARG A 171 -4.61 -8.23 4.30
CA ARG A 171 -4.34 -8.79 5.63
C ARG A 171 -3.51 -7.86 6.49
N LEU A 172 -2.60 -7.07 5.91
CA LEU A 172 -1.85 -6.04 6.64
C LEU A 172 -2.79 -4.94 7.16
N VAL A 173 -3.71 -4.44 6.34
CA VAL A 173 -4.72 -3.46 6.80
C VAL A 173 -5.62 -4.06 7.87
N ALA A 174 -6.06 -5.31 7.71
CA ALA A 174 -6.84 -6.01 8.73
C ALA A 174 -6.05 -6.17 10.04
N ALA A 175 -4.77 -6.55 9.96
CA ALA A 175 -3.88 -6.70 11.12
C ALA A 175 -3.66 -5.37 11.87
N GLN A 176 -3.36 -4.31 11.14
CA GLN A 176 -3.20 -2.97 11.71
C GLN A 176 -4.48 -2.48 12.38
N THR A 177 -5.63 -2.67 11.70
CA THR A 177 -6.95 -2.26 12.21
C THR A 177 -7.33 -3.04 13.46
N GLU A 178 -7.11 -4.36 13.47
CA GLU A 178 -7.41 -5.21 14.62
C GLU A 178 -6.50 -4.89 15.81
N ALA A 179 -5.21 -4.68 15.58
CA ALA A 179 -4.28 -4.26 16.62
C ALA A 179 -4.66 -2.88 17.19
N ALA A 180 -5.09 -1.92 16.34
CA ALA A 180 -5.60 -0.65 16.80
C ALA A 180 -6.87 -0.79 17.67
N ARG A 181 -7.81 -1.68 17.24
CA ARG A 181 -9.05 -1.96 17.99
C ARG A 181 -8.75 -2.57 19.37
N ARG A 182 -7.83 -3.52 19.44
CA ARG A 182 -7.39 -4.11 20.72
C ARG A 182 -6.72 -3.09 21.64
N ALA A 183 -6.10 -2.07 21.06
CA ALA A 183 -5.54 -0.93 21.79
C ALA A 183 -6.59 0.17 22.12
N GLY A 184 -7.89 -0.07 21.89
CA GLY A 184 -8.99 0.83 22.26
C GLY A 184 -9.46 1.77 21.12
N ALA A 185 -8.96 1.64 19.88
CA ALA A 185 -9.45 2.46 18.79
C ALA A 185 -10.87 2.05 18.35
N ARG A 186 -11.72 3.06 18.10
CA ARG A 186 -13.01 2.90 17.44
C ARG A 186 -12.81 2.83 15.91
N VAL A 187 -13.56 1.97 15.24
CA VAL A 187 -13.54 1.84 13.77
C VAL A 187 -14.93 2.14 13.23
N ILE A 188 -15.00 3.06 12.26
CA ILE A 188 -16.23 3.46 11.57
C ILE A 188 -16.10 3.13 10.08
N THR A 189 -17.05 2.36 9.55
CA THR A 189 -17.13 2.03 8.13
C THR A 189 -18.02 3.05 7.43
N ALA A 190 -17.43 4.17 7.03
CA ALA A 190 -18.11 5.21 6.25
C ALA A 190 -17.07 6.07 5.52
N PRO A 191 -17.34 6.53 4.30
CA PRO A 191 -16.53 7.56 3.67
C PRO A 191 -16.71 8.92 4.36
N VAL A 192 -15.61 9.68 4.44
CA VAL A 192 -15.62 11.11 4.79
C VAL A 192 -15.76 11.90 3.50
N ARG A 193 -16.73 12.80 3.46
CA ARG A 193 -17.03 13.62 2.26
C ARG A 193 -16.36 14.97 2.32
N ARG A 194 -16.27 15.54 3.53
CA ARG A 194 -15.68 16.85 3.78
C ARG A 194 -15.13 16.94 5.19
N LEU A 195 -14.16 17.79 5.39
CA LEU A 195 -13.71 18.20 6.72
C LEU A 195 -13.49 19.72 6.74
N ALA A 196 -13.74 20.32 7.89
CA ALA A 196 -13.51 21.75 8.13
C ALA A 196 -13.02 21.98 9.56
N GLU A 197 -12.00 22.83 9.71
CA GLU A 197 -11.53 23.26 11.02
C GLU A 197 -12.42 24.41 11.51
N GLU A 198 -12.89 24.28 12.73
CA GLU A 198 -13.74 25.26 13.43
C GLU A 198 -13.11 25.63 14.78
N ALA A 199 -13.67 26.65 15.46
CA ALA A 199 -13.14 27.15 16.73
C ALA A 199 -13.00 26.07 17.83
N GLY A 200 -13.84 25.02 17.81
CA GLY A 200 -13.83 23.96 18.82
C GLY A 200 -13.20 22.63 18.39
N GLY A 201 -12.64 22.52 17.18
CA GLY A 201 -12.10 21.26 16.66
C GLY A 201 -12.26 21.15 15.15
N VAL A 202 -12.26 19.93 14.65
CA VAL A 202 -12.48 19.61 13.22
C VAL A 202 -13.82 18.89 13.09
N VAL A 203 -14.66 19.37 12.19
CA VAL A 203 -15.94 18.74 11.83
C VAL A 203 -15.75 17.94 10.55
N LEU A 204 -16.17 16.67 10.56
CA LEU A 204 -16.15 15.76 9.42
C LEU A 204 -17.60 15.43 9.03
N GLU A 205 -17.93 15.66 7.77
CA GLU A 205 -19.16 15.18 7.14
C GLU A 205 -18.94 13.77 6.62
N THR A 206 -19.72 12.82 7.13
CA THR A 206 -19.58 11.40 6.76
C THR A 206 -20.93 10.80 6.41
N ASP A 207 -20.92 9.68 5.66
CA ASP A 207 -22.15 8.96 5.32
C ASP A 207 -22.79 8.29 6.58
N ALA A 208 -22.06 8.20 7.70
CA ALA A 208 -22.59 7.74 8.99
C ALA A 208 -23.06 8.87 9.91
N GLY A 209 -23.16 10.10 9.38
CA GLY A 209 -23.48 11.32 10.11
C GLY A 209 -22.25 12.17 10.44
N PRO A 210 -22.44 13.37 10.97
CA PRO A 210 -21.33 14.26 11.32
C PRO A 210 -20.51 13.71 12.49
N LEU A 211 -19.19 13.94 12.43
CA LEU A 211 -18.25 13.57 13.48
C LEU A 211 -17.41 14.79 13.86
N ARG A 212 -17.22 15.03 15.15
CA ARG A 212 -16.35 16.10 15.65
C ARG A 212 -15.09 15.50 16.28
N ALA A 213 -13.92 16.09 15.99
CA ALA A 213 -12.62 15.64 16.48
C ALA A 213 -11.79 16.81 17.02
N GLU A 214 -10.89 16.53 17.96
CA GLU A 214 -9.89 17.50 18.40
C GLU A 214 -8.82 17.68 17.34
N ARG A 215 -8.36 16.57 16.74
CA ARG A 215 -7.34 16.52 15.70
C ARG A 215 -7.68 15.48 14.64
N VAL A 216 -7.23 15.71 13.42
CA VAL A 216 -7.47 14.82 12.28
C VAL A 216 -6.18 14.53 11.53
N LEU A 217 -5.91 13.24 11.28
CA LEU A 217 -4.91 12.81 10.32
C LEU A 217 -5.62 12.35 9.04
N VAL A 218 -5.37 13.01 7.92
CA VAL A 218 -5.89 12.60 6.61
C VAL A 218 -4.89 11.65 5.95
N ALA A 219 -5.27 10.38 5.81
CA ALA A 219 -4.51 9.32 5.16
C ALA A 219 -5.33 8.65 4.03
N ALA A 220 -6.04 9.49 3.25
CA ALA A 220 -7.03 9.06 2.26
C ALA A 220 -6.43 8.70 0.88
N GLY A 221 -5.10 8.53 0.78
CA GLY A 221 -4.43 8.10 -0.46
C GLY A 221 -4.73 9.05 -1.62
N ALA A 222 -5.19 8.52 -2.74
CA ALA A 222 -5.50 9.29 -3.96
C ALA A 222 -6.61 10.34 -3.75
N TRP A 223 -7.46 10.18 -2.75
CA TRP A 223 -8.56 11.12 -2.42
C TRP A 223 -8.16 12.23 -1.44
N SER A 224 -6.90 12.25 -0.98
CA SER A 224 -6.45 13.27 -0.01
C SER A 224 -6.59 14.69 -0.53
N GLY A 225 -6.32 14.94 -1.82
CA GLY A 225 -6.48 16.24 -2.44
C GLY A 225 -7.95 16.74 -2.51
N ALA A 226 -8.92 15.82 -2.56
CA ALA A 226 -10.33 16.17 -2.53
C ALA A 226 -10.79 16.63 -1.13
N LEU A 227 -10.22 16.04 -0.08
CA LEU A 227 -10.50 16.41 1.30
C LEU A 227 -9.71 17.64 1.75
N LEU A 228 -8.55 17.88 1.16
CA LEU A 228 -7.61 18.96 1.50
C LEU A 228 -7.18 19.69 0.22
N PRO A 229 -8.02 20.59 -0.34
CA PRO A 229 -7.73 21.24 -1.63
C PRO A 229 -6.48 22.14 -1.64
N ALA A 230 -5.99 22.55 -0.49
CA ALA A 230 -4.78 23.36 -0.35
C ALA A 230 -3.47 22.54 -0.35
N LEU A 231 -3.54 21.20 -0.50
CA LEU A 231 -2.32 20.39 -0.59
C LEU A 231 -1.52 20.73 -1.87
N PRO A 232 -0.19 20.54 -1.81
CA PRO A 232 0.62 20.53 -3.03
C PRO A 232 0.06 19.55 -4.06
N PRO A 233 0.31 19.76 -5.36
CA PRO A 233 -0.19 18.90 -6.41
C PRO A 233 0.19 17.43 -6.17
N LEU A 234 -0.81 16.55 -6.13
CA LEU A 234 -0.64 15.10 -6.13
C LEU A 234 -0.97 14.57 -7.52
N THR A 235 -0.07 13.77 -8.08
CA THR A 235 -0.32 13.08 -9.33
C THR A 235 -0.80 11.67 -9.04
N VAL A 236 -2.02 11.35 -9.45
CA VAL A 236 -2.57 9.99 -9.39
C VAL A 236 -2.38 9.33 -10.74
N GLN A 237 -1.66 8.21 -10.77
CA GLN A 237 -1.39 7.46 -11.98
C GLN A 237 -2.26 6.20 -12.00
N ALA A 238 -2.96 5.97 -13.12
CA ALA A 238 -3.60 4.69 -13.41
C ALA A 238 -2.54 3.59 -13.49
N ARG A 239 -2.86 2.42 -12.97
CA ARG A 239 -1.99 1.24 -13.03
C ARG A 239 -2.84 0.01 -13.38
N THR A 240 -2.24 -0.86 -14.17
CA THR A 240 -2.82 -2.18 -14.48
C THR A 240 -1.87 -3.25 -13.99
N VAL A 241 -2.43 -4.28 -13.38
CA VAL A 241 -1.70 -5.51 -13.05
C VAL A 241 -2.27 -6.66 -13.85
N ALA A 242 -1.42 -7.57 -14.29
CA ALA A 242 -1.83 -8.85 -14.88
C ALA A 242 -1.66 -9.97 -13.85
N LEU A 243 -2.69 -10.80 -13.77
CA LEU A 243 -2.82 -11.93 -12.87
C LEU A 243 -2.96 -13.18 -13.73
N PHE A 244 -2.12 -14.18 -13.49
CA PHE A 244 -2.09 -15.42 -14.24
C PHE A 244 -2.51 -16.58 -13.33
N PRO A 245 -3.76 -17.07 -13.42
CA PRO A 245 -4.18 -18.28 -12.73
C PRO A 245 -3.30 -19.47 -13.14
N LEU A 246 -2.91 -20.28 -12.16
CA LEU A 246 -2.01 -21.43 -12.34
C LEU A 246 -2.71 -22.69 -11.89
N ASP A 247 -2.41 -23.80 -12.57
CA ASP A 247 -2.70 -25.13 -12.04
C ASP A 247 -1.70 -25.51 -10.93
N ALA A 248 -1.94 -26.64 -10.28
CA ALA A 248 -1.13 -27.10 -9.17
C ALA A 248 0.33 -27.41 -9.59
N ALA A 249 0.55 -27.92 -10.80
CA ALA A 249 1.87 -28.28 -11.30
C ALA A 249 2.71 -27.03 -11.59
N GLU A 250 2.14 -26.05 -12.27
CA GLU A 250 2.83 -24.79 -12.58
C GLU A 250 3.03 -23.94 -11.31
N ALA A 251 2.07 -23.92 -10.39
CA ALA A 251 2.23 -23.28 -9.09
C ALA A 251 3.38 -23.91 -8.28
N ALA A 252 3.51 -25.23 -8.27
CA ALA A 252 4.60 -25.93 -7.60
C ALA A 252 5.95 -25.67 -8.28
N ARG A 253 6.01 -25.63 -9.63
CA ARG A 253 7.22 -25.34 -10.41
C ARG A 253 7.78 -23.95 -10.07
N LEU A 254 6.91 -22.97 -9.83
CA LEU A 254 7.27 -21.57 -9.59
C LEU A 254 7.25 -21.20 -8.08
N ALA A 255 6.97 -22.13 -7.17
CA ALA A 255 6.80 -21.86 -5.75
C ALA A 255 8.04 -21.27 -5.07
N SER A 256 9.25 -21.50 -5.62
CA SER A 256 10.51 -20.98 -5.10
C SER A 256 10.93 -19.61 -5.67
N LEU A 257 10.08 -19.00 -6.51
CA LEU A 257 10.37 -17.66 -7.03
C LEU A 257 10.37 -16.64 -5.90
N PRO A 258 11.41 -15.78 -5.80
CA PRO A 258 11.35 -14.59 -4.97
C PRO A 258 10.42 -13.53 -5.62
N SER A 259 10.08 -12.51 -4.87
CA SER A 259 9.52 -11.28 -5.45
C SER A 259 10.59 -10.57 -6.28
N LEU A 260 10.23 -10.03 -7.43
CA LEU A 260 11.18 -9.47 -8.39
C LEU A 260 10.85 -8.01 -8.70
N VAL A 261 11.88 -7.17 -8.80
CA VAL A 261 11.83 -5.87 -9.49
C VAL A 261 12.90 -5.91 -10.58
N ILE A 262 12.52 -5.62 -11.80
CA ILE A 262 13.41 -5.71 -12.96
C ILE A 262 13.43 -4.35 -13.64
N TYR A 263 14.57 -3.67 -13.54
CA TYR A 263 14.84 -2.43 -14.28
C TYR A 263 15.19 -2.71 -15.71
N GLU A 264 14.71 -1.86 -16.61
CA GLU A 264 15.09 -1.83 -18.02
C GLU A 264 16.19 -0.81 -18.29
N ALA A 265 16.75 -0.85 -19.49
CA ALA A 265 17.80 0.08 -19.89
C ALA A 265 17.34 1.55 -19.92
N ASP A 266 16.06 1.78 -20.18
CA ASP A 266 15.43 3.11 -20.19
C ASP A 266 14.98 3.61 -18.80
N GLY A 267 15.27 2.85 -17.74
CA GLY A 267 14.94 3.19 -16.35
C GLY A 267 13.54 2.80 -15.91
N ARG A 268 12.69 2.30 -16.82
CA ARG A 268 11.40 1.72 -16.43
C ARG A 268 11.61 0.42 -15.67
N ASP A 269 10.63 0.03 -14.88
CA ASP A 269 10.67 -1.24 -14.18
C ASP A 269 9.39 -2.06 -14.39
N CYS A 270 9.50 -3.34 -14.17
CA CYS A 270 8.38 -4.20 -13.88
C CYS A 270 8.65 -4.98 -12.60
N TYR A 271 7.59 -5.48 -12.00
CA TYR A 271 7.71 -6.33 -10.83
C TYR A 271 6.89 -7.61 -10.99
N VAL A 272 7.40 -8.69 -10.42
CA VAL A 272 6.74 -9.99 -10.42
C VAL A 272 6.62 -10.50 -8.99
N LEU A 273 5.46 -11.06 -8.67
CA LEU A 273 5.21 -11.77 -7.42
C LEU A 273 5.09 -13.27 -7.70
N PRO A 274 5.65 -14.11 -6.80
CA PRO A 274 5.53 -15.56 -6.94
C PRO A 274 4.06 -16.00 -6.91
N PRO A 275 3.77 -17.31 -7.13
CA PRO A 275 2.42 -17.84 -6.96
C PRO A 275 1.85 -17.55 -5.58
N ILE A 276 0.72 -16.84 -5.52
CA ILE A 276 0.01 -16.45 -4.30
C ILE A 276 -1.43 -16.96 -4.39
N ARG A 277 -1.94 -17.51 -3.30
CA ARG A 277 -3.36 -17.91 -3.19
C ARG A 277 -4.23 -16.68 -2.92
N TYR A 278 -5.25 -16.51 -3.75
CA TYR A 278 -6.26 -15.46 -3.63
C TYR A 278 -7.50 -15.96 -2.84
N PRO A 279 -8.39 -15.03 -2.38
CA PRO A 279 -9.55 -15.40 -1.55
C PRO A 279 -10.54 -16.37 -2.23
N ASP A 280 -10.60 -16.36 -3.56
CA ASP A 280 -11.41 -17.28 -4.36
C ASP A 280 -10.80 -18.70 -4.47
N GLY A 281 -9.69 -18.96 -3.78
CA GLY A 281 -8.98 -20.23 -3.79
C GLY A 281 -8.02 -20.44 -4.96
N GLN A 282 -8.04 -19.58 -5.98
CA GLN A 282 -7.12 -19.66 -7.12
C GLN A 282 -5.69 -19.21 -6.72
N VAL A 283 -4.70 -19.91 -7.27
CA VAL A 283 -3.30 -19.49 -7.15
C VAL A 283 -2.94 -18.68 -8.39
N ARG A 284 -2.41 -17.46 -8.20
CA ARG A 284 -2.04 -16.58 -9.31
C ARG A 284 -0.59 -16.10 -9.17
N LEU A 285 0.10 -16.05 -10.31
CA LEU A 285 1.31 -15.25 -10.45
C LEU A 285 0.89 -13.86 -10.90
N LYS A 286 1.57 -12.84 -10.40
CA LYS A 286 1.24 -11.44 -10.69
C LYS A 286 2.43 -10.70 -11.28
N ILE A 287 2.16 -9.85 -12.27
CA ILE A 287 3.10 -8.87 -12.81
C ILE A 287 2.45 -7.49 -12.91
N GLY A 288 3.25 -6.45 -12.71
CA GLY A 288 2.89 -5.06 -12.98
C GLY A 288 4.09 -4.29 -13.50
N GLY A 289 3.86 -3.11 -14.03
CA GLY A 289 4.85 -2.28 -14.69
C GLY A 289 4.29 -1.72 -15.99
N ASP A 290 3.55 -0.63 -15.89
CA ASP A 290 2.89 0.02 -17.03
C ASP A 290 3.96 0.60 -17.96
N PRO A 291 3.84 0.45 -19.29
CA PRO A 291 4.82 0.96 -20.25
C PRO A 291 4.84 2.48 -20.34
N ALA A 292 3.78 3.14 -19.89
CA ALA A 292 3.64 4.59 -19.85
C ALA A 292 2.78 5.03 -18.67
N ASP A 293 3.05 6.22 -18.16
CA ASP A 293 2.21 6.84 -17.15
C ASP A 293 0.90 7.35 -17.76
N ARG A 294 -0.20 7.14 -17.02
CA ARG A 294 -1.52 7.66 -17.35
C ARG A 294 -2.06 8.41 -16.13
N PRO A 295 -1.97 9.74 -16.09
CA PRO A 295 -2.53 10.52 -15.01
C PRO A 295 -4.06 10.46 -15.01
N LEU A 296 -4.66 10.45 -13.82
CA LEU A 296 -6.09 10.54 -13.59
C LEU A 296 -6.40 11.86 -12.90
N THR A 297 -7.41 12.56 -13.40
CA THR A 297 -7.77 13.90 -12.93
C THR A 297 -9.10 13.87 -12.17
N GLY A 298 -9.02 14.21 -10.88
CA GLY A 298 -10.20 14.31 -10.02
C GLY A 298 -10.79 12.96 -9.61
N VAL A 299 -11.68 13.01 -8.63
CA VAL A 299 -12.27 11.85 -7.96
C VAL A 299 -13.05 10.96 -8.92
N ALA A 300 -13.84 11.58 -9.82
CA ALA A 300 -14.71 10.83 -10.72
C ALA A 300 -13.92 9.91 -11.67
N GLU A 301 -12.77 10.38 -12.18
CA GLU A 301 -11.93 9.58 -13.07
C GLU A 301 -11.19 8.49 -12.28
N ILE A 302 -10.74 8.77 -11.06
CA ILE A 302 -10.12 7.79 -10.16
C ILE A 302 -11.11 6.67 -9.83
N ASP A 303 -12.33 7.01 -9.43
CA ASP A 303 -13.38 6.05 -9.11
C ASP A 303 -13.81 5.26 -10.36
N GLY A 304 -13.94 5.94 -11.50
CA GLY A 304 -14.22 5.31 -12.79
C GLY A 304 -13.16 4.29 -13.17
N TRP A 305 -11.89 4.61 -13.01
CA TRP A 305 -10.78 3.70 -13.28
C TRP A 305 -10.84 2.43 -12.42
N PHE A 306 -11.09 2.55 -11.12
CA PHE A 306 -11.19 1.41 -10.23
C PHE A 306 -12.36 0.46 -10.53
N ARG A 307 -13.43 0.95 -11.20
CA ARG A 307 -14.55 0.12 -11.64
C ARG A 307 -14.21 -0.70 -12.88
N THR A 308 -13.12 -0.38 -13.59
CA THR A 308 -12.65 -1.15 -14.75
C THR A 308 -11.79 -2.32 -14.30
N ARG A 309 -11.41 -3.14 -15.27
CA ARG A 309 -10.38 -4.19 -15.10
C ARG A 309 -8.96 -3.68 -15.42
N GLY A 310 -8.75 -2.38 -15.62
CA GLY A 310 -7.51 -1.81 -16.11
C GLY A 310 -7.45 -1.78 -17.64
N SER A 311 -6.25 -1.55 -18.19
CA SER A 311 -6.00 -1.49 -19.64
C SER A 311 -5.70 -2.88 -20.20
N ALA A 312 -6.43 -3.29 -21.23
CA ALA A 312 -6.16 -4.53 -21.97
C ALA A 312 -4.81 -4.49 -22.71
N GLU A 313 -4.43 -3.31 -23.23
CA GLU A 313 -3.14 -3.09 -23.88
C GLU A 313 -1.96 -3.29 -22.91
N VAL A 314 -2.06 -2.70 -21.72
CA VAL A 314 -1.07 -2.92 -20.65
C VAL A 314 -1.04 -4.39 -20.23
N GLY A 315 -2.20 -5.05 -20.15
CA GLY A 315 -2.29 -6.49 -19.87
C GLY A 315 -1.52 -7.33 -20.91
N ALA A 316 -1.69 -7.05 -22.21
CA ALA A 316 -0.98 -7.72 -23.28
C ALA A 316 0.55 -7.48 -23.19
N HIS A 317 0.98 -6.25 -22.96
CA HIS A 317 2.38 -5.91 -22.74
C HIS A 317 2.99 -6.70 -21.56
N LEU A 318 2.27 -6.81 -20.44
CA LEU A 318 2.72 -7.56 -19.26
C LEU A 318 2.78 -9.08 -19.55
N ALA A 319 1.85 -9.61 -20.36
CA ALA A 319 1.88 -11.01 -20.79
C ALA A 319 3.11 -11.33 -21.64
N GLU A 320 3.49 -10.46 -22.55
CA GLU A 320 4.73 -10.62 -23.33
C GLU A 320 5.98 -10.57 -22.44
N ARG A 321 5.98 -9.69 -21.44
CA ARG A 321 7.10 -9.55 -20.51
C ARG A 321 7.30 -10.80 -19.68
N ILE A 322 6.22 -11.34 -19.10
CA ILE A 322 6.31 -12.54 -18.27
C ILE A 322 6.71 -13.77 -19.09
N ALA A 323 6.23 -13.90 -20.32
CA ALA A 323 6.61 -14.98 -21.24
C ALA A 323 8.10 -14.96 -21.61
N ARG A 324 8.70 -13.77 -21.73
CA ARG A 324 10.15 -13.63 -21.94
C ARG A 324 10.96 -13.95 -20.69
N LEU A 325 10.42 -13.59 -19.50
CA LEU A 325 11.11 -13.76 -18.22
C LEU A 325 11.07 -15.22 -17.73
N ILE A 326 9.91 -15.90 -17.88
CA ILE A 326 9.70 -17.27 -17.42
C ILE A 326 9.55 -18.19 -18.64
N PRO A 327 10.59 -18.93 -19.04
CA PRO A 327 10.51 -19.88 -20.14
C PRO A 327 9.44 -20.96 -19.85
N ASP A 328 8.74 -21.38 -20.90
CA ASP A 328 7.68 -22.41 -20.81
C ASP A 328 6.59 -22.08 -19.79
N PHE A 329 6.30 -20.79 -19.56
CA PHE A 329 5.22 -20.37 -18.69
C PHE A 329 3.88 -20.87 -19.19
N ARG A 330 3.13 -21.57 -18.31
CA ARG A 330 1.86 -22.25 -18.64
C ARG A 330 0.71 -21.80 -17.74
N PRO A 331 0.24 -20.56 -17.88
CA PRO A 331 -0.92 -20.08 -17.12
C PRO A 331 -2.21 -20.68 -17.71
N LEU A 332 -3.25 -20.81 -16.87
CA LEU A 332 -4.59 -21.19 -17.29
C LEU A 332 -5.33 -20.06 -18.04
N GLY A 333 -4.81 -18.87 -17.99
CA GLY A 333 -5.35 -17.67 -18.61
C GLY A 333 -4.71 -16.40 -18.06
N MET A 334 -5.28 -15.25 -18.36
CA MET A 334 -4.85 -13.95 -17.84
C MET A 334 -6.07 -13.11 -17.45
N GLU A 335 -5.98 -12.50 -16.29
CA GLU A 335 -6.92 -11.49 -15.80
C GLU A 335 -6.16 -10.18 -15.60
N THR A 336 -6.84 -9.04 -15.72
CA THR A 336 -6.28 -7.75 -15.36
C THR A 336 -7.07 -7.10 -14.24
N ALA A 337 -6.40 -6.25 -13.46
CA ALA A 337 -7.04 -5.47 -12.40
C ALA A 337 -6.51 -4.05 -12.38
N ALA A 338 -7.42 -3.08 -12.18
CA ALA A 338 -7.10 -1.68 -12.02
C ALA A 338 -6.55 -1.39 -10.62
N CYS A 339 -5.56 -0.53 -10.57
CA CYS A 339 -4.99 0.04 -9.35
C CYS A 339 -4.62 1.51 -9.63
N VAL A 340 -4.25 2.27 -8.60
CA VAL A 340 -3.63 3.59 -8.75
C VAL A 340 -2.41 3.72 -7.85
N THR A 341 -1.50 4.59 -8.26
CA THR A 341 -0.40 5.06 -7.43
C THR A 341 -0.43 6.59 -7.35
N THR A 342 -0.12 7.14 -6.18
CA THR A 342 -0.12 8.58 -5.92
C THR A 342 1.29 9.06 -5.69
N PHE A 343 1.69 10.10 -6.39
CA PHE A 343 3.02 10.68 -6.37
C PHE A 343 2.99 12.14 -5.94
N THR A 344 4.09 12.60 -5.37
CA THR A 344 4.45 14.02 -5.27
C THR A 344 5.52 14.35 -6.30
N PRO A 345 5.76 15.63 -6.62
CA PRO A 345 6.84 16.03 -7.54
C PRO A 345 8.25 15.60 -7.12
N ARG A 346 8.46 15.31 -5.83
CA ARG A 346 9.76 14.94 -5.27
C ARG A 346 9.97 13.43 -5.14
N ASP A 347 9.03 12.59 -5.58
CA ASP A 347 9.03 11.13 -5.33
C ASP A 347 9.22 10.77 -3.84
N ARG A 348 8.63 11.57 -2.95
CA ARG A 348 8.60 11.41 -1.50
C ARG A 348 7.16 11.39 -1.00
N PRO A 349 6.84 10.71 0.09
CA PRO A 349 5.51 10.82 0.67
C PRO A 349 5.27 12.26 1.13
N LEU A 350 4.02 12.69 1.09
CA LEU A 350 3.60 13.94 1.71
C LEU A 350 3.14 13.63 3.12
N ILE A 351 3.96 14.01 4.10
CA ILE A 351 3.65 13.87 5.53
C ILE A 351 3.94 15.22 6.19
N ALA A 352 2.88 15.89 6.61
CA ALA A 352 2.98 17.24 7.16
C ALA A 352 1.87 17.53 8.15
N ARG A 353 2.19 18.34 9.14
CA ARG A 353 1.20 19.04 9.97
C ARG A 353 0.79 20.32 9.24
N LEU A 354 -0.47 20.42 8.87
CA LEU A 354 -0.99 21.55 8.10
C LEU A 354 -1.48 22.69 9.00
N THR A 355 -2.13 22.32 10.10
CA THR A 355 -2.57 23.24 11.16
C THR A 355 -2.29 22.61 12.52
N ASP A 356 -2.67 23.27 13.60
CA ASP A 356 -2.57 22.69 14.94
C ASP A 356 -3.45 21.44 15.13
N ARG A 357 -4.45 21.26 14.26
CA ARG A 357 -5.45 20.20 14.35
C ARG A 357 -5.44 19.22 13.21
N ILE A 358 -4.87 19.57 12.06
CA ILE A 358 -4.93 18.75 10.84
C ILE A 358 -3.52 18.40 10.39
N ALA A 359 -3.29 17.13 10.12
CA ALA A 359 -2.11 16.62 9.44
C ALA A 359 -2.49 15.73 8.26
N VAL A 360 -1.57 15.50 7.34
CA VAL A 360 -1.70 14.62 6.19
C VAL A 360 -0.60 13.59 6.16
N ALA A 361 -0.91 12.36 5.71
CA ALA A 361 0.05 11.32 5.37
C ALA A 361 -0.42 10.57 4.12
N THR A 362 0.17 10.86 2.97
CA THR A 362 -0.27 10.33 1.67
C THR A 362 0.90 10.18 0.69
N ALA A 363 0.60 9.77 -0.54
CA ALA A 363 1.55 9.63 -1.65
C ALA A 363 2.69 8.63 -1.38
N GLY A 364 2.34 7.34 -1.38
CA GLY A 364 3.34 6.26 -1.23
C GLY A 364 4.27 6.06 -2.43
N CYS A 365 4.14 6.83 -3.52
CA CYS A 365 5.01 6.86 -4.70
C CYS A 365 5.34 5.46 -5.24
N GLY A 366 4.34 4.59 -5.39
CA GLY A 366 4.51 3.20 -5.81
C GLY A 366 5.15 2.25 -4.76
N ARG A 367 5.70 2.78 -3.67
CA ARG A 367 6.39 2.04 -2.60
C ARG A 367 5.60 1.94 -1.29
N GLY A 368 4.43 2.57 -1.22
CA GLY A 368 3.65 2.78 0.00
C GLY A 368 3.29 1.49 0.75
N ALA A 369 3.11 0.35 0.09
CA ALA A 369 2.71 -0.87 0.76
C ALA A 369 3.78 -1.39 1.74
N LYS A 370 5.02 -1.54 1.29
CA LYS A 370 6.14 -2.01 2.11
C LYS A 370 6.56 -1.03 3.21
N CYS A 371 6.27 0.27 3.01
CA CYS A 371 6.62 1.36 3.92
C CYS A 371 5.48 1.79 4.83
N SER A 372 4.27 1.25 4.64
CA SER A 372 3.03 1.81 5.19
C SER A 372 3.02 1.95 6.71
N ASP A 373 3.64 1.02 7.41
CA ASP A 373 3.67 1.07 8.87
C ASP A 373 4.49 2.26 9.37
N GLU A 374 5.69 2.47 8.80
CA GLU A 374 6.51 3.61 9.16
C GLU A 374 5.93 4.94 8.69
N LEU A 375 5.34 4.98 7.49
CA LEU A 375 4.64 6.18 7.01
C LEU A 375 3.45 6.54 7.91
N GLY A 376 2.74 5.54 8.44
CA GLY A 376 1.66 5.74 9.42
C GLY A 376 2.19 6.27 10.74
N ARG A 377 3.32 5.74 11.23
CA ARG A 377 3.99 6.22 12.45
C ARG A 377 4.44 7.68 12.30
N LEU A 378 5.08 8.00 11.18
CA LEU A 378 5.50 9.37 10.87
C LEU A 378 4.30 10.32 10.74
N GLY A 379 3.18 9.88 10.14
CA GLY A 379 1.94 10.65 10.10
C GLY A 379 1.38 10.93 11.50
N ALA A 380 1.41 9.94 12.38
CA ALA A 380 1.01 10.11 13.78
C ALA A 380 1.94 11.11 14.51
N SER A 381 3.26 11.01 14.32
CA SER A 381 4.24 11.95 14.88
C SER A 381 4.01 13.37 14.38
N ALA A 382 3.76 13.55 13.08
CA ALA A 382 3.47 14.86 12.49
C ALA A 382 2.21 15.49 13.11
N LEU A 383 1.11 14.70 13.25
CA LEU A 383 -0.13 15.18 13.90
C LEU A 383 0.10 15.63 15.34
N LEU A 384 0.95 14.91 16.08
CA LEU A 384 1.25 15.21 17.48
C LEU A 384 2.31 16.33 17.63
N GLY A 385 2.88 16.84 16.53
CA GLY A 385 3.93 17.84 16.54
C GLY A 385 5.26 17.31 17.11
N ARG A 386 5.49 15.98 17.01
CA ARG A 386 6.75 15.36 17.46
C ARG A 386 7.82 15.49 16.38
N PRO A 387 9.03 15.96 16.72
CA PRO A 387 10.13 16.05 15.76
C PRO A 387 10.61 14.64 15.36
N GLU A 388 10.82 14.43 14.08
CA GLU A 388 11.39 13.21 13.51
C GLU A 388 12.36 13.63 12.39
N ALA A 389 13.55 13.03 12.35
CA ALA A 389 14.54 13.35 11.34
C ALA A 389 14.03 13.05 9.92
N GLU A 390 13.26 11.95 9.79
CA GLU A 390 12.66 11.51 8.53
C GLU A 390 11.58 12.47 8.01
N LEU A 391 10.95 13.30 8.88
CA LEU A 391 9.99 14.31 8.46
C LEU A 391 10.63 15.53 7.81
N ALA A 392 11.93 15.73 7.98
CA ALA A 392 12.62 16.81 7.33
C ALA A 392 12.54 16.66 5.79
N GLY A 393 11.90 17.63 5.13
CA GLY A 393 11.70 17.61 3.68
C GLY A 393 10.52 16.79 3.15
N LEU A 394 9.68 16.19 4.01
CA LEU A 394 8.44 15.53 3.61
C LEU A 394 7.21 16.46 3.63
N GLY A 395 7.35 17.64 4.19
CA GLY A 395 6.36 18.71 4.13
C GLY A 395 6.26 19.36 2.75
N ALA A 396 5.23 20.19 2.59
CA ALA A 396 4.97 20.93 1.36
C ALA A 396 6.07 21.96 1.06
#